data_4fa9b5cba48fe40cabaa7f936d52a856
#
_entry.id   4fa9b5cba48fe40cabaa7f936d52a856
#
_cell.length_a   1.000
_cell.length_b   1.000
_cell.length_c   1.000
_cell.angle_alpha   90.00
_cell.angle_beta   90.00
_cell.angle_gamma   90.00
#
_symmetry.space_group_name_H-M   'P 1'
#
loop_
_entity.id
_entity.type
_entity.pdbx_description
1 polymer ?
#
loop_
_entity_poly.entity_id
_entity_poly.type
_entity_poly.pdbx_seq_one_letter_code
_entity_poly.pdbx_strand_id
1 'polypeptide(L)'
;MREDIQLAVVGAGPAGSTAALVAARDLDVVLIDRKSEIGSPVQCGGFLPEAWELEALLPRAGLPDALREIPEHCILHRTQLQRIYSPSGKSKEFAVAGRVIDRRAFDRHLASQAARAGARILPATRATLVEGGLELSGHYAGRLRPQMIIGADGPSSTVSRYMGNPAQEVGICQEYEMTDVDIDSDAAEMFFSARYAPGGYAWIIPLGPDRANVGVGVRASYLSGQRLSDVLQRFVQDHPQASKKLASGEVLAVMRGLVPAGGTVGSIQKGNMILAGDAAGHVLATSGGGIPLAVVAGRIAGQSAIDHLQSGTPLQEYLSSIGQEFGRELDRSVQIRKMVDVAMRSDRLINALFAALSPEQMKSVMRAQIPSPLRSRHWADGDRSDKE
;
A
#
# COMPACT_ATOMS: atom_id res chain seq x y z
N MET A 1 10.59 32.06 -0.31
CA MET A 1 9.37 31.33 0.14
C MET A 1 9.04 31.82 1.55
N ARG A 2 7.76 31.94 1.95
CA ARG A 2 7.44 32.24 3.36
C ARG A 2 7.98 31.09 4.22
N GLU A 3 8.67 31.39 5.31
CA GLU A 3 9.18 30.37 6.24
C GLU A 3 8.06 29.78 7.10
N ASP A 4 7.11 30.61 7.53
CA ASP A 4 5.99 30.22 8.37
C ASP A 4 4.81 29.78 7.51
N ILE A 5 4.33 28.56 7.75
CA ILE A 5 3.19 27.92 7.07
C ILE A 5 2.33 27.15 8.08
N GLN A 6 1.06 26.92 7.75
CA GLN A 6 0.18 26.16 8.63
C GLN A 6 0.49 24.65 8.58
N LEU A 7 0.60 24.07 7.38
CA LEU A 7 0.77 22.64 7.23
C LEU A 7 1.87 22.29 6.20
N ALA A 8 2.81 21.44 6.62
CA ALA A 8 3.73 20.76 5.71
C ALA A 8 3.33 19.29 5.57
N VAL A 9 3.19 18.80 4.33
CA VAL A 9 2.99 17.40 4.01
C VAL A 9 4.25 16.88 3.35
N VAL A 10 4.90 15.88 3.93
CA VAL A 10 6.14 15.30 3.44
C VAL A 10 5.84 13.98 2.73
N GLY A 11 6.01 13.95 1.40
CA GLY A 11 5.71 12.85 0.49
C GLY A 11 4.44 13.09 -0.32
N ALA A 12 4.55 13.10 -1.66
CA ALA A 12 3.45 13.29 -2.60
C ALA A 12 2.94 11.98 -3.22
N GLY A 13 2.98 10.88 -2.46
CA GLY A 13 2.26 9.64 -2.77
C GLY A 13 0.76 9.77 -2.47
N PRO A 14 -0.02 8.67 -2.61
CA PRO A 14 -1.47 8.72 -2.42
C PRO A 14 -1.92 9.31 -1.09
N ALA A 15 -1.26 8.96 0.03
CA ALA A 15 -1.61 9.51 1.35
C ALA A 15 -1.36 11.02 1.44
N GLY A 16 -0.16 11.48 1.06
CA GLY A 16 0.20 12.89 1.20
C GLY A 16 -0.55 13.79 0.22
N SER A 17 -0.72 13.36 -1.03
CA SER A 17 -1.51 14.12 -2.01
C SER A 17 -2.97 14.24 -1.61
N THR A 18 -3.56 13.18 -1.04
CA THR A 18 -4.94 13.24 -0.52
C THR A 18 -5.04 14.12 0.72
N ALA A 19 -4.07 14.05 1.65
CA ALA A 19 -4.05 14.92 2.82
C ALA A 19 -3.94 16.40 2.41
N ALA A 20 -3.04 16.71 1.47
CA ALA A 20 -2.87 18.06 0.94
C ALA A 20 -4.14 18.54 0.20
N LEU A 21 -4.80 17.67 -0.59
CA LEU A 21 -6.06 17.98 -1.28
C LEU A 21 -7.15 18.41 -0.29
N VAL A 22 -7.30 17.68 0.80
CA VAL A 22 -8.32 17.97 1.82
C VAL A 22 -7.96 19.25 2.55
N ALA A 23 -6.74 19.37 3.05
CA ALA A 23 -6.33 20.47 3.91
C ALA A 23 -6.18 21.81 3.18
N ALA A 24 -5.78 21.82 1.90
CA ALA A 24 -5.48 23.05 1.16
C ALA A 24 -6.70 23.92 0.81
N ARG A 25 -7.89 23.43 1.07
CA ARG A 25 -9.14 24.22 0.93
C ARG A 25 -9.26 25.26 2.05
N ASP A 26 -8.66 24.99 3.20
CA ASP A 26 -8.86 25.75 4.43
C ASP A 26 -7.53 26.22 5.07
N LEU A 27 -6.39 25.67 4.66
CA LEU A 27 -5.08 25.91 5.24
C LEU A 27 -4.04 26.30 4.18
N ASP A 28 -2.98 27.04 4.60
CA ASP A 28 -1.76 27.23 3.79
C ASP A 28 -0.92 25.94 3.85
N VAL A 29 -0.94 25.16 2.76
CA VAL A 29 -0.35 23.81 2.65
C VAL A 29 0.82 23.81 1.68
N VAL A 30 1.93 23.20 2.13
CA VAL A 30 3.06 22.84 1.26
C VAL A 30 3.19 21.32 1.19
N LEU A 31 3.11 20.76 -0.02
CA LEU A 31 3.33 19.34 -0.32
C LEU A 31 4.72 19.15 -0.91
N ILE A 32 5.58 18.40 -0.22
CA ILE A 32 7.01 18.25 -0.54
C ILE A 32 7.29 16.83 -0.98
N ASP A 33 7.98 16.65 -2.10
CA ASP A 33 8.46 15.33 -2.51
C ASP A 33 9.92 15.39 -3.00
N ARG A 34 10.70 14.39 -2.55
CA ARG A 34 12.10 14.24 -2.96
C ARG A 34 12.27 13.80 -4.40
N LYS A 35 11.25 13.18 -5.00
CA LYS A 35 11.27 12.74 -6.38
C LYS A 35 11.15 13.93 -7.32
N SER A 36 11.91 13.91 -8.40
CA SER A 36 11.83 14.92 -9.46
C SER A 36 10.52 14.87 -10.22
N GLU A 37 9.86 13.72 -10.18
CA GLU A 37 8.61 13.45 -10.85
C GLU A 37 7.68 12.67 -9.90
N ILE A 38 6.53 13.24 -9.55
CA ILE A 38 5.53 12.57 -8.71
C ILE A 38 5.03 11.32 -9.44
N GLY A 39 4.94 10.21 -8.69
CA GLY A 39 4.56 8.91 -9.23
C GLY A 39 5.71 8.14 -9.91
N SER A 40 6.90 8.72 -10.08
CA SER A 40 8.05 8.07 -10.70
C SER A 40 9.27 8.06 -9.77
N PRO A 41 10.11 6.98 -9.77
CA PRO A 41 9.83 5.70 -10.42
C PRO A 41 8.62 4.98 -9.82
N VAL A 42 7.93 4.20 -10.65
CA VAL A 42 6.83 3.32 -10.20
C VAL A 42 7.41 2.20 -9.34
N GLN A 43 6.73 1.84 -8.26
CA GLN A 43 7.16 0.84 -7.28
C GLN A 43 5.97 -0.01 -6.80
N CYS A 44 5.09 -0.40 -7.74
CA CYS A 44 3.83 -1.06 -7.39
C CYS A 44 3.23 -1.73 -8.63
N GLY A 45 2.70 -2.94 -8.47
CA GLY A 45 1.98 -3.66 -9.53
C GLY A 45 0.66 -3.02 -9.99
N GLY A 46 0.19 -1.97 -9.30
CA GLY A 46 -0.95 -1.16 -9.73
C GLY A 46 -2.33 -1.77 -9.49
N PHE A 47 -2.45 -2.98 -8.97
CA PHE A 47 -3.76 -3.61 -8.76
C PHE A 47 -4.55 -2.93 -7.65
N LEU A 48 -5.77 -2.53 -7.98
CA LEU A 48 -6.71 -1.87 -7.08
C LEU A 48 -8.10 -2.47 -7.28
N PRO A 49 -8.75 -3.06 -6.25
CA PRO A 49 -10.13 -3.54 -6.37
C PRO A 49 -11.10 -2.43 -6.78
N GLU A 50 -12.21 -2.80 -7.45
CA GLU A 50 -13.30 -1.87 -7.74
C GLU A 50 -13.89 -1.27 -6.46
N ALA A 51 -14.57 -0.12 -6.56
CA ALA A 51 -15.06 0.63 -5.41
C ALA A 51 -15.93 -0.22 -4.46
N TRP A 52 -16.85 -1.02 -5.02
CA TRP A 52 -17.72 -1.91 -4.22
C TRP A 52 -16.94 -3.06 -3.54
N GLU A 53 -15.85 -3.54 -4.14
CA GLU A 53 -14.93 -4.51 -3.51
C GLU A 53 -14.16 -3.85 -2.36
N LEU A 54 -13.78 -2.56 -2.51
CA LEU A 54 -13.14 -1.78 -1.46
C LEU A 54 -14.10 -1.51 -0.30
N GLU A 55 -15.37 -1.22 -0.57
CA GLU A 55 -16.41 -1.07 0.46
C GLU A 55 -16.61 -2.38 1.25
N ALA A 56 -16.54 -3.52 0.59
CA ALA A 56 -16.58 -4.82 1.25
C ALA A 56 -15.30 -5.14 2.03
N LEU A 57 -14.15 -4.61 1.62
CA LEU A 57 -12.86 -4.77 2.29
C LEU A 57 -12.75 -3.87 3.52
N LEU A 58 -13.21 -2.63 3.41
CA LEU A 58 -13.12 -1.56 4.41
C LEU A 58 -14.53 -1.03 4.75
N PRO A 59 -15.40 -1.85 5.37
CA PRO A 59 -16.84 -1.55 5.47
C PRO A 59 -17.16 -0.36 6.38
N ARG A 60 -16.19 0.12 7.15
CA ARG A 60 -16.35 1.28 8.06
C ARG A 60 -15.65 2.53 7.54
N ALA A 61 -14.85 2.40 6.47
CA ALA A 61 -14.13 3.53 5.92
C ALA A 61 -15.02 4.40 5.03
N GLY A 62 -14.98 5.69 5.21
CA GLY A 62 -15.50 6.66 4.26
C GLY A 62 -14.60 6.71 3.04
N LEU A 63 -14.89 5.94 1.98
CA LEU A 63 -14.06 5.93 0.78
C LEU A 63 -14.07 7.30 0.09
N PRO A 64 -12.92 7.94 -0.16
CA PRO A 64 -12.84 9.16 -0.95
C PRO A 64 -13.17 8.93 -2.43
N ASP A 65 -13.66 9.98 -3.12
CA ASP A 65 -13.96 9.94 -4.56
C ASP A 65 -12.77 9.47 -5.39
N ALA A 66 -11.56 9.79 -4.98
CA ALA A 66 -10.32 9.32 -5.60
C ALA A 66 -10.18 7.77 -5.67
N LEU A 67 -10.93 7.02 -4.87
CA LEU A 67 -11.02 5.56 -4.94
C LEU A 67 -12.28 5.07 -5.65
N ARG A 68 -13.35 5.86 -5.62
CA ARG A 68 -14.61 5.54 -6.29
C ARG A 68 -14.55 5.83 -7.78
N GLU A 69 -14.04 7.00 -8.13
CA GLU A 69 -14.05 7.59 -9.47
C GLU A 69 -12.63 7.81 -9.99
N ILE A 70 -11.92 6.71 -10.26
CA ILE A 70 -10.59 6.79 -10.87
C ILE A 70 -10.75 7.18 -12.35
N PRO A 71 -10.10 8.27 -12.80
CA PRO A 71 -10.18 8.66 -14.21
C PRO A 71 -9.67 7.57 -15.15
N GLU A 72 -10.35 7.37 -16.28
CA GLU A 72 -10.02 6.32 -17.25
C GLU A 72 -8.57 6.38 -17.74
N HIS A 73 -8.00 7.57 -17.90
CA HIS A 73 -6.59 7.73 -18.30
C HIS A 73 -5.59 7.24 -17.23
N CYS A 74 -6.05 6.96 -16.01
CA CYS A 74 -5.24 6.33 -14.96
C CYS A 74 -5.40 4.81 -14.93
N ILE A 75 -6.32 4.22 -15.71
CA ILE A 75 -6.60 2.79 -15.72
C ILE A 75 -5.94 2.17 -16.95
N LEU A 76 -5.00 1.26 -16.73
CA LEU A 76 -4.34 0.51 -17.79
C LEU A 76 -5.19 -0.67 -18.24
N HIS A 77 -5.79 -1.37 -17.28
CA HIS A 77 -6.55 -2.60 -17.54
C HIS A 77 -7.58 -2.87 -16.45
N ARG A 78 -8.58 -3.74 -16.73
CA ARG A 78 -9.54 -4.24 -15.76
C ARG A 78 -9.51 -5.75 -15.73
N THR A 79 -9.65 -6.31 -14.52
CA THR A 79 -9.71 -7.76 -14.29
C THR A 79 -11.00 -8.11 -13.57
N GLN A 80 -11.44 -9.36 -13.69
CA GLN A 80 -12.66 -9.87 -13.07
C GLN A 80 -12.36 -10.97 -12.03
N LEU A 81 -11.18 -11.56 -12.11
CA LEU A 81 -10.80 -12.73 -11.33
C LEU A 81 -9.50 -12.50 -10.56
N GLN A 82 -9.42 -13.12 -9.41
CA GLN A 82 -8.15 -13.41 -8.75
C GLN A 82 -7.91 -14.90 -8.77
N ARG A 83 -6.73 -15.30 -9.23
CA ARG A 83 -6.28 -16.69 -9.29
C ARG A 83 -5.08 -16.89 -8.39
N ILE A 84 -5.15 -17.87 -7.51
CA ILE A 84 -4.07 -18.19 -6.58
C ILE A 84 -3.53 -19.57 -6.90
N TYR A 85 -2.22 -19.69 -7.02
CA TYR A 85 -1.51 -20.94 -7.27
C TYR A 85 -0.78 -21.42 -6.02
N SER A 86 -0.88 -22.72 -5.77
CA SER A 86 -0.08 -23.43 -4.77
C SER A 86 1.26 -23.88 -5.37
N PRO A 87 2.25 -24.28 -4.54
CA PRO A 87 3.53 -24.81 -5.01
C PRO A 87 3.39 -26.06 -5.90
N SER A 88 2.31 -26.87 -5.72
CA SER A 88 2.03 -28.03 -6.57
C SER A 88 1.41 -27.69 -7.93
N GLY A 89 1.19 -26.39 -8.21
CA GLY A 89 0.58 -25.93 -9.44
C GLY A 89 -0.95 -26.01 -9.48
N LYS A 90 -1.60 -26.42 -8.38
CA LYS A 90 -3.06 -26.32 -8.27
C LYS A 90 -3.47 -24.87 -8.11
N SER A 91 -4.55 -24.47 -8.79
CA SER A 91 -5.11 -23.14 -8.69
C SER A 91 -6.46 -23.12 -8.00
N LYS A 92 -6.79 -21.97 -7.42
CA LYS A 92 -8.14 -21.61 -6.98
C LYS A 92 -8.46 -20.20 -7.49
N GLU A 93 -9.68 -20.04 -7.93
CA GLU A 93 -10.17 -18.79 -8.50
C GLU A 93 -11.36 -18.30 -7.70
N PHE A 94 -11.50 -16.99 -7.65
CA PHE A 94 -12.68 -16.32 -7.11
C PHE A 94 -12.85 -14.95 -7.75
N ALA A 95 -14.10 -14.48 -7.83
CA ALA A 95 -14.41 -13.19 -8.40
C ALA A 95 -13.85 -12.06 -7.52
N VAL A 96 -13.01 -11.21 -8.11
CA VAL A 96 -12.56 -9.93 -7.60
C VAL A 96 -12.42 -9.00 -8.79
N ALA A 97 -13.38 -8.10 -8.93
CA ALA A 97 -13.27 -7.06 -9.95
C ALA A 97 -12.18 -6.06 -9.54
N GLY A 98 -11.27 -5.78 -10.45
CA GLY A 98 -10.11 -4.93 -10.20
C GLY A 98 -9.81 -4.00 -11.36
N ARG A 99 -9.19 -2.88 -11.00
CA ARG A 99 -8.57 -1.91 -11.92
C ARG A 99 -7.07 -1.99 -11.74
N VAL A 100 -6.35 -2.11 -12.82
CA VAL A 100 -4.88 -1.97 -12.80
C VAL A 100 -4.56 -0.56 -13.21
N ILE A 101 -4.02 0.22 -12.29
CA ILE A 101 -3.78 1.65 -12.46
C ILE A 101 -2.34 1.95 -12.85
N ASP A 102 -2.17 2.92 -13.75
CA ASP A 102 -0.89 3.59 -13.94
C ASP A 102 -0.61 4.48 -12.71
N ARG A 103 0.29 4.04 -11.85
CA ARG A 103 0.67 4.76 -10.63
C ARG A 103 1.27 6.12 -10.90
N ARG A 104 1.93 6.30 -12.04
CA ARG A 104 2.47 7.61 -12.45
C ARG A 104 1.33 8.59 -12.74
N ALA A 105 0.36 8.14 -13.54
CA ALA A 105 -0.82 8.94 -13.86
C ALA A 105 -1.68 9.20 -12.61
N PHE A 106 -1.94 8.17 -11.81
CA PHE A 106 -2.77 8.27 -10.61
C PHE A 106 -2.18 9.18 -9.53
N ASP A 107 -0.90 9.00 -9.17
CA ASP A 107 -0.25 9.81 -8.16
C ASP A 107 -0.17 11.30 -8.59
N ARG A 108 0.10 11.55 -9.89
CA ARG A 108 0.05 12.91 -10.46
C ARG A 108 -1.35 13.51 -10.46
N HIS A 109 -2.36 12.68 -10.74
CA HIS A 109 -3.76 13.13 -10.68
C HIS A 109 -4.10 13.62 -9.28
N LEU A 110 -3.78 12.86 -8.23
CA LEU A 110 -4.01 13.26 -6.84
C LEU A 110 -3.25 14.55 -6.48
N ALA A 111 -1.98 14.65 -6.85
CA ALA A 111 -1.19 15.84 -6.60
C ALA A 111 -1.72 17.08 -7.36
N SER A 112 -2.21 16.89 -8.59
CA SER A 112 -2.85 17.94 -9.37
C SER A 112 -4.14 18.44 -8.71
N GLN A 113 -4.95 17.53 -8.14
CA GLN A 113 -6.13 17.91 -7.37
C GLN A 113 -5.75 18.71 -6.12
N ALA A 114 -4.68 18.31 -5.40
CA ALA A 114 -4.17 19.08 -4.27
C ALA A 114 -3.72 20.48 -4.67
N ALA A 115 -3.02 20.62 -5.82
CA ALA A 115 -2.62 21.93 -6.35
C ALA A 115 -3.82 22.83 -6.69
N ARG A 116 -4.86 22.24 -7.32
CA ARG A 116 -6.12 22.97 -7.64
C ARG A 116 -6.86 23.40 -6.38
N ALA A 117 -6.73 22.65 -5.29
CA ALA A 117 -7.29 23.01 -3.98
C ALA A 117 -6.49 24.11 -3.26
N GLY A 118 -5.30 24.48 -3.76
CA GLY A 118 -4.48 25.55 -3.19
C GLY A 118 -3.13 25.11 -2.62
N ALA A 119 -2.82 23.79 -2.58
CA ALA A 119 -1.54 23.32 -2.09
C ALA A 119 -0.37 23.76 -2.98
N ARG A 120 0.70 24.27 -2.38
CA ARG A 120 1.97 24.49 -3.08
C ARG A 120 2.76 23.19 -3.16
N ILE A 121 3.13 22.75 -4.35
CA ILE A 121 3.85 21.49 -4.56
C ILE A 121 5.34 21.78 -4.81
N LEU A 122 6.21 21.12 -4.04
CA LEU A 122 7.66 21.22 -4.12
C LEU A 122 8.27 19.86 -4.53
N PRO A 123 8.29 19.51 -5.82
CA PRO A 123 8.97 18.31 -6.31
C PRO A 123 10.50 18.51 -6.27
N ALA A 124 11.26 17.43 -6.44
CA ALA A 124 12.72 17.39 -6.39
C ALA A 124 13.29 18.04 -5.11
N THR A 125 12.56 17.99 -4.00
CA THR A 125 12.87 18.68 -2.75
C THR A 125 12.82 17.70 -1.58
N ARG A 126 13.94 17.58 -0.90
CA ARG A 126 14.04 16.78 0.33
C ARG A 126 13.71 17.65 1.54
N ALA A 127 12.83 17.20 2.39
CA ALA A 127 12.58 17.76 3.71
C ALA A 127 13.34 16.96 4.76
N THR A 128 14.13 17.63 5.57
CA THR A 128 14.81 17.06 6.74
C THR A 128 14.26 17.73 8.00
N LEU A 129 13.79 16.91 8.95
CA LEU A 129 13.30 17.45 10.23
C LEU A 129 14.47 17.96 11.06
N VAL A 130 14.31 19.19 11.55
CA VAL A 130 15.25 19.86 12.44
C VAL A 130 14.47 20.46 13.60
N GLU A 131 15.17 20.93 14.63
CA GLU A 131 14.54 21.63 15.74
C GLU A 131 13.77 22.87 15.21
N GLY A 132 12.49 22.92 15.52
CA GLY A 132 11.60 24.03 15.12
C GLY A 132 11.18 24.04 13.65
N GLY A 133 11.29 22.91 12.89
CA GLY A 133 10.74 22.86 11.54
C GLY A 133 11.40 21.88 10.57
N LEU A 134 11.45 22.30 9.31
CA LEU A 134 12.00 21.52 8.20
C LEU A 134 13.10 22.32 7.49
N GLU A 135 14.21 21.67 7.24
CA GLU A 135 15.23 22.14 6.30
C GLU A 135 14.98 21.51 4.93
N LEU A 136 14.88 22.34 3.91
CA LEU A 136 14.66 21.92 2.54
C LEU A 136 15.97 21.95 1.75
N SER A 137 16.17 20.94 0.92
CA SER A 137 17.31 20.85 -0.01
C SER A 137 16.88 20.25 -1.34
N GLY A 138 17.58 20.60 -2.42
CA GLY A 138 17.27 20.16 -3.78
C GLY A 138 16.80 21.33 -4.65
N HIS A 139 15.73 21.13 -5.42
CA HIS A 139 15.22 22.18 -6.31
C HIS A 139 14.75 23.44 -5.53
N TYR A 140 14.11 23.21 -4.40
CA TYR A 140 13.81 24.27 -3.43
C TYR A 140 14.69 24.08 -2.20
N ALA A 141 15.38 25.16 -1.81
CA ALA A 141 16.24 25.17 -0.62
C ALA A 141 15.77 26.27 0.35
N GLY A 142 15.99 26.06 1.64
CA GLY A 142 15.63 26.99 2.70
C GLY A 142 15.00 26.31 3.90
N ARG A 143 14.35 27.08 4.75
CA ARG A 143 13.71 26.58 5.97
C ARG A 143 12.21 26.82 5.93
N LEU A 144 11.44 25.85 6.47
CA LEU A 144 10.02 25.98 6.75
C LEU A 144 9.75 25.79 8.24
N ARG A 145 8.83 26.55 8.78
CA ARG A 145 8.33 26.44 10.15
C ARG A 145 6.83 26.15 10.13
N PRO A 146 6.45 24.88 9.87
CA PRO A 146 5.05 24.50 9.85
C PRO A 146 4.49 24.44 11.27
N GLN A 147 3.23 24.87 11.44
CA GLN A 147 2.50 24.66 12.69
C GLN A 147 2.22 23.16 12.91
N MET A 148 2.02 22.41 11.80
CA MET A 148 1.80 20.96 11.84
C MET A 148 2.50 20.25 10.67
N ILE A 149 2.90 18.99 10.87
CA ILE A 149 3.54 18.16 9.84
C ILE A 149 2.77 16.86 9.67
N ILE A 150 2.45 16.50 8.42
CA ILE A 150 1.99 15.16 8.04
C ILE A 150 3.14 14.44 7.35
N GLY A 151 3.61 13.32 7.95
CA GLY A 151 4.58 12.42 7.36
C GLY A 151 3.89 11.37 6.49
N ALA A 152 4.04 11.48 5.18
CA ALA A 152 3.51 10.56 4.17
C ALA A 152 4.63 10.09 3.20
N ASP A 153 5.87 10.04 3.71
CA ASP A 153 7.11 9.84 2.97
C ASP A 153 7.51 8.36 2.77
N GLY A 154 6.51 7.48 2.87
CA GLY A 154 6.60 6.07 2.49
C GLY A 154 7.27 5.17 3.53
N PRO A 155 7.59 3.91 3.17
CA PRO A 155 7.99 2.88 4.13
C PRO A 155 9.34 3.15 4.82
N SER A 156 10.18 4.02 4.27
CA SER A 156 11.45 4.46 4.86
C SER A 156 11.35 5.85 5.47
N SER A 157 10.19 6.19 6.02
CA SER A 157 9.83 7.53 6.51
C SER A 157 10.91 8.16 7.41
N THR A 158 11.31 9.37 7.04
CA THR A 158 12.18 10.21 7.85
C THR A 158 11.42 10.87 8.99
N VAL A 159 10.14 11.19 8.76
CA VAL A 159 9.25 11.75 9.80
C VAL A 159 9.00 10.72 10.89
N SER A 160 8.66 9.46 10.53
CA SER A 160 8.46 8.37 11.49
C SER A 160 9.70 8.13 12.36
N ARG A 161 10.88 8.13 11.74
CA ARG A 161 12.15 7.98 12.46
C ARG A 161 12.43 9.13 13.41
N TYR A 162 12.16 10.37 13.00
CA TYR A 162 12.31 11.54 13.85
C TYR A 162 11.35 11.52 15.05
N MET A 163 10.16 10.97 14.88
CA MET A 163 9.21 10.71 15.97
C MET A 163 9.71 9.64 16.97
N GLY A 164 10.77 8.91 16.62
CA GLY A 164 11.37 7.87 17.47
C GLY A 164 10.87 6.46 17.20
N ASN A 165 10.12 6.25 16.11
CA ASN A 165 9.72 4.90 15.72
C ASN A 165 10.93 4.09 15.22
N PRO A 166 10.99 2.78 15.54
CA PRO A 166 11.98 1.87 14.96
C PRO A 166 11.72 1.68 13.46
N ALA A 167 12.70 1.10 12.76
CA ALA A 167 12.51 0.69 11.38
C ALA A 167 11.36 -0.32 11.27
N GLN A 168 10.51 -0.14 10.26
CA GLN A 168 9.37 -1.02 10.02
C GLN A 168 9.81 -2.42 9.54
N GLU A 169 9.02 -3.43 9.88
CA GLU A 169 9.08 -4.72 9.18
C GLU A 169 8.55 -4.52 7.75
N VAL A 170 9.38 -4.83 6.75
CA VAL A 170 9.02 -4.64 5.35
C VAL A 170 9.20 -5.90 4.52
N GLY A 171 8.34 -6.08 3.54
CA GLY A 171 8.59 -6.90 2.36
C GLY A 171 9.42 -6.11 1.35
N ILE A 172 10.34 -6.81 0.70
CA ILE A 172 11.14 -6.28 -0.40
C ILE A 172 10.56 -6.82 -1.69
N CYS A 173 10.22 -5.93 -2.61
CA CYS A 173 9.64 -6.28 -3.90
C CYS A 173 10.59 -5.96 -5.05
N GLN A 174 10.63 -6.84 -6.04
CA GLN A 174 11.20 -6.57 -7.35
C GLN A 174 10.23 -7.07 -8.42
N GLU A 175 10.07 -6.29 -9.46
CA GLU A 175 9.08 -6.52 -10.50
C GLU A 175 9.61 -6.09 -11.87
N TYR A 176 9.08 -6.74 -12.90
CA TYR A 176 9.27 -6.42 -14.31
C TYR A 176 7.96 -5.92 -14.90
N GLU A 177 8.02 -4.93 -15.75
CA GLU A 177 7.01 -4.72 -16.78
C GLU A 177 7.43 -5.53 -17.99
N MET A 178 6.57 -6.44 -18.44
CA MET A 178 6.85 -7.34 -19.57
C MET A 178 5.81 -7.15 -20.67
N THR A 179 6.22 -7.30 -21.91
CA THR A 179 5.38 -7.36 -23.12
C THR A 179 5.50 -8.74 -23.77
N ASP A 180 4.64 -9.04 -24.75
CA ASP A 180 4.59 -10.30 -25.49
C ASP A 180 4.42 -11.56 -24.61
N VAL A 181 3.65 -11.40 -23.53
CA VAL A 181 3.34 -12.49 -22.60
C VAL A 181 2.00 -13.15 -22.94
N ASP A 182 1.92 -14.49 -22.76
CA ASP A 182 0.70 -15.28 -22.98
C ASP A 182 -0.06 -15.49 -21.67
N ILE A 183 -0.85 -14.49 -21.27
CA ILE A 183 -1.55 -14.45 -19.99
C ILE A 183 -3.06 -14.43 -20.15
N ASP A 184 -3.77 -14.79 -19.07
CA ASP A 184 -5.20 -14.53 -18.92
C ASP A 184 -5.38 -13.09 -18.46
N SER A 185 -5.81 -12.22 -19.37
CA SER A 185 -5.96 -10.79 -19.08
C SER A 185 -7.09 -10.48 -18.09
N ASP A 186 -8.04 -11.39 -17.88
CA ASP A 186 -9.12 -11.21 -16.92
C ASP A 186 -8.72 -11.57 -15.47
N ALA A 187 -7.55 -12.19 -15.26
CA ALA A 187 -7.14 -12.69 -13.98
C ALA A 187 -5.86 -12.03 -13.43
N ALA A 188 -5.94 -11.43 -12.24
CA ALA A 188 -4.76 -11.12 -11.45
C ALA A 188 -4.28 -12.39 -10.73
N GLU A 189 -3.05 -12.82 -10.99
CA GLU A 189 -2.53 -14.10 -10.52
C GLU A 189 -1.52 -13.93 -9.38
N MET A 190 -1.64 -14.78 -8.36
CA MET A 190 -0.70 -14.85 -7.23
C MET A 190 -0.17 -16.27 -7.06
N PHE A 191 1.12 -16.38 -6.80
CA PHE A 191 1.83 -17.65 -6.69
C PHE A 191 2.51 -17.75 -5.33
N PHE A 192 2.09 -18.70 -4.53
CA PHE A 192 2.69 -18.95 -3.21
C PHE A 192 3.66 -20.13 -3.31
N SER A 193 4.92 -19.89 -2.93
CA SER A 193 5.95 -20.92 -2.88
C SER A 193 7.14 -20.46 -2.04
N ALA A 194 7.62 -21.33 -1.16
CA ALA A 194 8.85 -21.06 -0.41
C ALA A 194 10.09 -21.03 -1.31
N ARG A 195 10.04 -21.70 -2.48
CA ARG A 195 11.13 -21.73 -3.46
C ARG A 195 11.20 -20.46 -4.31
N TYR A 196 10.04 -19.95 -4.76
CA TYR A 196 9.95 -18.86 -5.75
C TYR A 196 9.62 -17.49 -5.14
N ALA A 197 9.06 -17.46 -3.93
CA ALA A 197 8.77 -16.24 -3.20
C ALA A 197 8.81 -16.49 -1.68
N PRO A 198 9.99 -16.69 -1.09
CA PRO A 198 10.13 -17.10 0.30
C PRO A 198 9.56 -16.07 1.28
N GLY A 199 8.59 -16.50 2.08
CA GLY A 199 7.92 -15.64 3.07
C GLY A 199 7.00 -14.57 2.48
N GLY A 200 6.61 -14.71 1.20
CA GLY A 200 5.71 -13.80 0.49
C GLY A 200 5.02 -14.48 -0.68
N TYR A 201 4.85 -13.78 -1.80
CA TYR A 201 4.26 -14.34 -3.01
C TYR A 201 4.85 -13.68 -4.27
N ALA A 202 4.73 -14.39 -5.40
CA ALA A 202 4.96 -13.83 -6.73
C ALA A 202 3.62 -13.50 -7.38
N TRP A 203 3.63 -12.64 -8.41
CA TRP A 203 2.42 -12.24 -9.11
C TRP A 203 2.64 -12.06 -10.61
N ILE A 204 1.53 -12.18 -11.35
CA ILE A 204 1.36 -11.73 -12.72
C ILE A 204 0.08 -10.89 -12.73
N ILE A 205 0.21 -9.59 -12.95
CA ILE A 205 -0.90 -8.63 -13.00
C ILE A 205 -1.00 -8.10 -14.42
N PRO A 206 -2.10 -8.34 -15.14
CA PRO A 206 -2.27 -7.86 -16.51
C PRO A 206 -2.23 -6.33 -16.61
N LEU A 207 -1.47 -5.79 -17.55
CA LEU A 207 -1.47 -4.38 -17.92
C LEU A 207 -2.17 -4.16 -19.28
N GLY A 208 -2.63 -5.24 -19.89
CA GLY A 208 -3.26 -5.34 -21.20
C GLY A 208 -3.34 -6.81 -21.62
N PRO A 209 -3.72 -7.10 -22.86
CA PRO A 209 -3.91 -8.46 -23.33
C PRO A 209 -2.59 -9.27 -23.39
N ASP A 210 -1.47 -8.62 -23.69
CA ASP A 210 -0.13 -9.18 -23.91
C ASP A 210 0.95 -8.52 -23.05
N ARG A 211 0.55 -7.73 -22.06
CA ARG A 211 1.46 -7.02 -21.14
C ARG A 211 1.13 -7.32 -19.70
N ALA A 212 2.16 -7.46 -18.87
CA ALA A 212 2.00 -7.71 -17.45
C ALA A 212 3.04 -7.01 -16.55
N ASN A 213 2.63 -6.70 -15.33
CA ASN A 213 3.54 -6.51 -14.22
C ASN A 213 3.77 -7.87 -13.57
N VAL A 214 5.02 -8.31 -13.58
CA VAL A 214 5.46 -9.62 -13.07
C VAL A 214 6.45 -9.42 -11.95
N GLY A 215 6.14 -9.91 -10.75
CA GLY A 215 7.00 -9.61 -9.62
C GLY A 215 7.04 -10.64 -8.51
N VAL A 216 7.94 -10.41 -7.58
CA VAL A 216 8.04 -11.15 -6.32
C VAL A 216 8.14 -10.18 -5.15
N GLY A 217 7.40 -10.46 -4.10
CA GLY A 217 7.50 -9.81 -2.81
C GLY A 217 7.93 -10.84 -1.76
N VAL A 218 9.02 -10.57 -1.05
CA VAL A 218 9.58 -11.46 -0.04
C VAL A 218 9.95 -10.69 1.21
N ARG A 219 9.96 -11.32 2.35
CA ARG A 219 10.54 -10.71 3.56
C ARG A 219 12.05 -10.93 3.60
N ALA A 220 12.80 -9.89 3.96
CA ALA A 220 14.26 -9.93 4.00
C ALA A 220 14.81 -11.10 4.82
N SER A 221 14.15 -11.44 5.95
CA SER A 221 14.52 -12.56 6.84
C SER A 221 14.43 -13.95 6.20
N TYR A 222 13.71 -14.07 5.06
CA TYR A 222 13.55 -15.34 4.34
C TYR A 222 14.48 -15.48 3.13
N LEU A 223 15.20 -14.42 2.74
CA LEU A 223 16.08 -14.46 1.55
C LEU A 223 17.34 -15.33 1.76
N SER A 224 17.74 -15.57 3.01
CA SER A 224 18.91 -16.44 3.32
C SER A 224 20.16 -16.12 2.48
N GLY A 225 20.46 -14.84 2.24
CA GLY A 225 21.59 -14.37 1.44
C GLY A 225 21.36 -14.38 -0.08
N GLN A 226 20.21 -14.82 -0.58
CA GLN A 226 19.89 -14.76 -2.01
C GLN A 226 19.60 -13.31 -2.44
N ARG A 227 19.96 -12.96 -3.67
CA ARG A 227 19.53 -11.68 -4.27
C ARG A 227 18.10 -11.78 -4.75
N LEU A 228 17.31 -10.74 -4.53
CA LEU A 228 15.91 -10.70 -4.96
C LEU A 228 15.75 -10.82 -6.48
N SER A 229 16.73 -10.28 -7.26
CA SER A 229 16.79 -10.46 -8.71
C SER A 229 16.85 -11.94 -9.14
N ASP A 230 17.60 -12.77 -8.40
CA ASP A 230 17.74 -14.17 -8.74
C ASP A 230 16.46 -14.96 -8.39
N VAL A 231 15.75 -14.52 -7.33
CA VAL A 231 14.44 -15.08 -6.97
C VAL A 231 13.41 -14.76 -8.05
N LEU A 232 13.34 -13.50 -8.53
CA LEU A 232 12.43 -13.10 -9.61
C LEU A 232 12.78 -13.82 -10.93
N GLN A 233 14.06 -13.87 -11.30
CA GLN A 233 14.49 -14.56 -12.51
C GLN A 233 14.11 -16.05 -12.46
N ARG A 234 14.30 -16.72 -11.33
CA ARG A 234 13.90 -18.12 -11.12
C ARG A 234 12.38 -18.28 -11.24
N PHE A 235 11.59 -17.34 -10.72
CA PHE A 235 10.14 -17.38 -10.90
C PHE A 235 9.75 -17.29 -12.38
N VAL A 236 10.31 -16.35 -13.11
CA VAL A 236 10.01 -16.15 -14.53
C VAL A 236 10.44 -17.34 -15.38
N GLN A 237 11.63 -17.93 -15.11
CA GLN A 237 12.20 -18.97 -15.97
C GLN A 237 11.82 -20.39 -15.59
N ASP A 238 11.67 -20.69 -14.29
CA ASP A 238 11.59 -22.07 -13.79
C ASP A 238 10.23 -22.44 -13.19
N HIS A 239 9.34 -21.45 -12.88
CA HIS A 239 8.06 -21.77 -12.25
C HIS A 239 7.14 -22.50 -13.26
N PRO A 240 6.58 -23.70 -12.94
CA PRO A 240 5.92 -24.57 -13.93
C PRO A 240 4.77 -23.94 -14.72
N GLN A 241 4.03 -22.99 -14.12
CA GLN A 241 2.94 -22.27 -14.78
C GLN A 241 3.40 -20.92 -15.31
N ALA A 242 4.14 -20.13 -14.50
CA ALA A 242 4.54 -18.78 -14.89
C ALA A 242 5.51 -18.79 -16.08
N SER A 243 6.49 -19.69 -16.10
CA SER A 243 7.47 -19.74 -17.18
C SER A 243 6.85 -19.97 -18.58
N LYS A 244 5.77 -20.74 -18.66
CA LYS A 244 5.05 -20.95 -19.91
C LYS A 244 4.36 -19.69 -20.42
N LYS A 245 3.77 -18.92 -19.51
CA LYS A 245 3.08 -17.66 -19.81
C LYS A 245 4.05 -16.53 -20.17
N LEU A 246 5.26 -16.61 -19.65
CA LEU A 246 6.26 -15.57 -19.76
C LEU A 246 7.39 -15.91 -20.75
N ALA A 247 7.30 -17.07 -21.43
CA ALA A 247 8.38 -17.63 -22.24
C ALA A 247 8.79 -16.75 -23.43
N SER A 248 7.82 -16.06 -24.05
CA SER A 248 8.06 -15.11 -25.17
C SER A 248 8.25 -13.67 -24.70
N GLY A 249 8.05 -13.42 -23.38
CA GLY A 249 7.97 -12.06 -22.88
C GLY A 249 9.32 -11.34 -22.80
N GLU A 250 9.32 -10.08 -23.20
CA GLU A 250 10.46 -9.17 -23.12
C GLU A 250 10.28 -8.18 -21.94
N VAL A 251 11.37 -7.91 -21.23
CA VAL A 251 11.37 -6.98 -20.08
C VAL A 251 11.54 -5.54 -20.57
N LEU A 252 10.54 -4.71 -20.32
CA LEU A 252 10.57 -3.27 -20.65
C LEU A 252 11.10 -2.41 -19.52
N ALA A 253 10.82 -2.79 -18.26
CA ALA A 253 11.25 -2.03 -17.07
C ALA A 253 11.53 -2.95 -15.89
N VAL A 254 12.45 -2.52 -15.03
CA VAL A 254 12.78 -3.19 -13.75
C VAL A 254 12.48 -2.23 -12.62
N MET A 255 11.60 -2.64 -11.70
CA MET A 255 11.15 -1.82 -10.58
C MET A 255 11.47 -2.51 -9.26
N ARG A 256 11.63 -1.71 -8.20
CA ARG A 256 11.87 -2.20 -6.84
C ARG A 256 11.10 -1.36 -5.85
N GLY A 257 10.58 -1.99 -4.82
CA GLY A 257 9.83 -1.31 -3.78
C GLY A 257 9.96 -1.97 -2.42
N LEU A 258 9.55 -1.24 -1.39
CA LEU A 258 9.36 -1.74 -0.04
C LEU A 258 7.88 -1.66 0.30
N VAL A 259 7.37 -2.66 0.99
CA VAL A 259 5.97 -2.73 1.43
C VAL A 259 5.94 -2.99 2.92
N PRO A 260 5.35 -2.12 3.74
CA PRO A 260 5.13 -2.39 5.16
C PRO A 260 4.38 -3.71 5.38
N ALA A 261 4.86 -4.51 6.30
CA ALA A 261 4.28 -5.81 6.62
C ALA A 261 4.03 -6.01 8.12
N GLY A 262 4.48 -5.07 8.96
CA GLY A 262 4.38 -5.15 10.42
C GLY A 262 3.08 -4.63 11.02
N GLY A 263 2.23 -3.95 10.22
CA GLY A 263 1.09 -3.18 10.72
C GLY A 263 1.48 -1.76 11.13
N THR A 264 0.63 -1.11 11.92
CA THR A 264 0.86 0.26 12.38
C THR A 264 2.17 0.38 13.16
N VAL A 265 2.95 1.43 12.88
CA VAL A 265 4.17 1.75 13.63
C VAL A 265 3.86 2.13 15.08
N GLY A 266 4.88 2.13 15.95
CA GLY A 266 4.71 2.34 17.39
C GLY A 266 3.93 3.61 17.77
N SER A 267 4.15 4.71 17.07
CA SER A 267 3.39 5.96 17.26
C SER A 267 3.15 6.66 15.94
N ILE A 268 1.88 6.88 15.58
CA ILE A 268 1.49 7.64 14.39
C ILE A 268 1.13 9.11 14.70
N GLN A 269 1.24 9.53 15.97
CA GLN A 269 1.07 10.92 16.40
C GLN A 269 2.09 11.25 17.48
N LYS A 270 2.77 12.39 17.36
CA LYS A 270 3.70 12.93 18.38
C LYS A 270 3.86 14.44 18.23
N GLY A 271 3.53 15.18 19.29
CA GLY A 271 3.54 16.65 19.23
C GLY A 271 2.59 17.14 18.15
N ASN A 272 3.08 17.98 17.26
CA ASN A 272 2.35 18.50 16.10
C ASN A 272 2.57 17.68 14.82
N MET A 273 2.97 16.42 14.94
CA MET A 273 3.23 15.51 13.80
C MET A 273 2.27 14.34 13.81
N ILE A 274 1.77 13.96 12.63
CA ILE A 274 1.06 12.71 12.38
C ILE A 274 1.63 11.99 11.16
N LEU A 275 1.45 10.66 11.10
CA LEU A 275 1.91 9.81 9.99
C LEU A 275 0.71 9.23 9.24
N ALA A 276 0.80 9.13 7.91
CA ALA A 276 -0.23 8.51 7.07
C ALA A 276 0.37 7.61 5.99
N GLY A 277 -0.41 6.63 5.52
CA GLY A 277 0.02 5.67 4.50
C GLY A 277 1.16 4.76 4.98
N ASP A 278 2.07 4.40 4.08
CA ASP A 278 3.19 3.50 4.39
C ASP A 278 4.11 4.02 5.50
N ALA A 279 4.21 5.35 5.66
CA ALA A 279 4.98 5.96 6.75
C ALA A 279 4.43 5.58 8.13
N ALA A 280 3.12 5.32 8.22
CA ALA A 280 2.41 4.84 9.41
C ALA A 280 2.25 3.31 9.44
N GLY A 281 2.65 2.59 8.40
CA GLY A 281 2.41 1.15 8.27
C GLY A 281 0.98 0.78 7.84
N HIS A 282 0.24 1.69 7.20
CA HIS A 282 -1.14 1.47 6.77
C HIS A 282 -1.21 0.62 5.50
N VAL A 283 -0.84 -0.66 5.63
CA VAL A 283 -0.83 -1.66 4.56
C VAL A 283 -1.39 -2.98 5.10
N LEU A 284 -2.29 -3.61 4.35
CA LEU A 284 -2.78 -4.94 4.69
C LEU A 284 -1.66 -5.97 4.54
N ALA A 285 -1.21 -6.55 5.63
CA ALA A 285 -0.08 -7.47 5.68
C ALA A 285 -0.34 -8.81 4.94
N THR A 286 -1.60 -9.15 4.67
CA THR A 286 -2.02 -10.35 3.93
C THR A 286 -1.83 -10.24 2.42
N SER A 287 -1.99 -9.03 1.85
CA SER A 287 -2.00 -8.81 0.40
C SER A 287 -1.02 -7.75 -0.08
N GLY A 288 -0.41 -6.97 0.84
CA GLY A 288 0.40 -5.81 0.46
C GLY A 288 -0.44 -4.62 -0.06
N GLY A 289 -1.77 -4.68 0.11
CA GLY A 289 -2.71 -3.64 -0.33
C GLY A 289 -2.61 -2.37 0.51
N GLY A 290 -1.89 -1.36 0.02
CA GLY A 290 -1.65 -0.10 0.73
C GLY A 290 -2.39 1.11 0.16
N ILE A 291 -2.66 1.14 -1.15
CA ILE A 291 -3.23 2.31 -1.83
C ILE A 291 -4.56 2.77 -1.20
N PRO A 292 -5.56 1.88 -0.97
CA PRO A 292 -6.83 2.30 -0.39
C PRO A 292 -6.67 2.89 1.02
N LEU A 293 -5.88 2.23 1.85
CA LEU A 293 -5.63 2.70 3.21
C LEU A 293 -4.85 4.03 3.22
N ALA A 294 -3.91 4.20 2.28
CA ALA A 294 -3.15 5.44 2.14
C ALA A 294 -4.05 6.62 1.77
N VAL A 295 -4.99 6.43 0.83
CA VAL A 295 -5.94 7.48 0.42
C VAL A 295 -6.92 7.79 1.55
N VAL A 296 -7.48 6.78 2.23
CA VAL A 296 -8.36 6.98 3.40
C VAL A 296 -7.62 7.68 4.53
N ALA A 297 -6.43 7.21 4.89
CA ALA A 297 -5.61 7.84 5.93
C ALA A 297 -5.20 9.27 5.58
N GLY A 298 -4.94 9.55 4.31
CA GLY A 298 -4.67 10.91 3.82
C GLY A 298 -5.85 11.83 4.02
N ARG A 299 -7.08 11.37 3.70
CA ARG A 299 -8.31 12.13 3.96
C ARG A 299 -8.47 12.45 5.44
N ILE A 300 -8.33 11.43 6.30
CA ILE A 300 -8.44 11.61 7.76
C ILE A 300 -7.35 12.58 8.26
N ALA A 301 -6.11 12.43 7.80
CA ALA A 301 -4.99 13.29 8.20
C ALA A 301 -5.20 14.75 7.79
N GLY A 302 -5.69 14.98 6.57
CA GLY A 302 -6.02 16.33 6.09
C GLY A 302 -7.13 16.99 6.92
N GLN A 303 -8.21 16.25 7.22
CA GLN A 303 -9.30 16.75 8.06
C GLN A 303 -8.82 17.00 9.50
N SER A 304 -8.04 16.09 10.10
CA SER A 304 -7.49 16.27 11.45
C SER A 304 -6.57 17.50 11.53
N ALA A 305 -5.87 17.83 10.44
CA ALA A 305 -5.05 19.05 10.41
C ALA A 305 -5.92 20.32 10.41
N ILE A 306 -7.03 20.35 9.67
CA ILE A 306 -8.00 21.44 9.68
C ILE A 306 -8.58 21.62 11.08
N ASP A 307 -9.13 20.53 11.64
CA ASP A 307 -9.80 20.55 12.94
C ASP A 307 -8.84 20.99 14.06
N HIS A 308 -7.59 20.52 14.01
CA HIS A 308 -6.57 20.90 14.98
C HIS A 308 -6.19 22.39 14.88
N LEU A 309 -5.88 22.86 13.68
CA LEU A 309 -5.34 24.22 13.49
C LEU A 309 -6.40 25.31 13.55
N GLN A 310 -7.66 25.00 13.23
CA GLN A 310 -8.74 25.98 13.28
C GLN A 310 -9.57 25.93 14.56
N SER A 311 -9.80 24.69 15.10
CA SER A 311 -10.71 24.47 16.21
C SER A 311 -10.01 24.04 17.51
N GLY A 312 -8.68 23.79 17.46
CA GLY A 312 -7.93 23.28 18.61
C GLY A 312 -8.22 21.83 18.99
N THR A 313 -8.85 21.07 18.09
CA THR A 313 -9.15 19.64 18.29
C THR A 313 -7.87 18.87 18.60
N PRO A 314 -7.83 18.04 19.65
CA PRO A 314 -6.64 17.25 19.98
C PRO A 314 -6.23 16.29 18.86
N LEU A 315 -4.95 16.25 18.50
CA LEU A 315 -4.44 15.32 17.45
C LEU A 315 -4.58 13.84 17.85
N GLN A 316 -4.88 13.52 19.09
CA GLN A 316 -5.24 12.16 19.54
C GLN A 316 -6.51 11.63 18.85
N GLU A 317 -7.40 12.52 18.40
CA GLU A 317 -8.60 12.13 17.66
C GLU A 317 -8.28 11.53 16.30
N TYR A 318 -7.13 11.88 15.70
CA TYR A 318 -6.61 11.21 14.51
C TYR A 318 -6.45 9.69 14.71
N LEU A 319 -5.90 9.28 15.88
CA LEU A 319 -5.73 7.87 16.22
C LEU A 319 -7.07 7.15 16.30
N SER A 320 -8.06 7.79 16.92
CA SER A 320 -9.41 7.25 17.05
C SER A 320 -10.07 7.07 15.69
N SER A 321 -9.95 8.07 14.81
CA SER A 321 -10.50 8.03 13.44
C SER A 321 -9.88 6.91 12.60
N ILE A 322 -8.56 6.75 12.63
CA ILE A 322 -7.86 5.63 11.98
C ILE A 322 -8.36 4.28 12.52
N GLY A 323 -8.47 4.14 13.86
CA GLY A 323 -8.97 2.94 14.51
C GLY A 323 -10.40 2.59 14.11
N GLN A 324 -11.28 3.59 14.04
CA GLN A 324 -12.69 3.42 13.66
C GLN A 324 -12.84 3.01 12.19
N GLU A 325 -12.11 3.62 11.28
CA GLU A 325 -12.31 3.39 9.85
C GLU A 325 -11.68 2.09 9.33
N PHE A 326 -10.45 1.75 9.73
CA PHE A 326 -9.78 0.55 9.22
C PHE A 326 -8.80 -0.12 10.20
N GLY A 327 -8.70 0.33 11.43
CA GLY A 327 -7.75 -0.24 12.40
C GLY A 327 -7.96 -1.74 12.61
N ARG A 328 -9.22 -2.21 12.67
CA ARG A 328 -9.56 -3.62 12.83
C ARG A 328 -9.08 -4.49 11.66
N GLU A 329 -9.26 -4.01 10.41
CA GLU A 329 -8.82 -4.72 9.21
C GLU A 329 -7.29 -4.80 9.15
N LEU A 330 -6.62 -3.72 9.55
CA LEU A 330 -5.17 -3.66 9.61
C LEU A 330 -4.61 -4.67 10.63
N ASP A 331 -5.12 -4.67 11.86
CA ASP A 331 -4.70 -5.58 12.92
C ASP A 331 -4.97 -7.05 12.56
N ARG A 332 -6.16 -7.34 12.00
CA ARG A 332 -6.51 -8.68 11.51
C ARG A 332 -5.56 -9.15 10.41
N SER A 333 -5.17 -8.26 9.49
CA SER A 333 -4.23 -8.61 8.43
C SER A 333 -2.89 -9.08 8.98
N VAL A 334 -2.37 -8.40 10.01
CA VAL A 334 -1.13 -8.79 10.71
C VAL A 334 -1.27 -10.11 11.44
N GLN A 335 -2.41 -10.34 12.11
CA GLN A 335 -2.68 -11.58 12.83
C GLN A 335 -2.77 -12.77 11.86
N ILE A 336 -3.52 -12.63 10.75
CA ILE A 336 -3.62 -13.66 9.71
C ILE A 336 -2.24 -13.94 9.10
N ARG A 337 -1.48 -12.90 8.77
CA ARG A 337 -0.11 -13.06 8.27
C ARG A 337 0.73 -13.89 9.24
N LYS A 338 0.74 -13.55 10.54
CA LYS A 338 1.50 -14.29 11.56
C LYS A 338 1.10 -15.77 11.63
N MET A 339 -0.18 -16.09 11.47
CA MET A 339 -0.65 -17.49 11.42
C MET A 339 -0.16 -18.22 10.16
N VAL A 340 -0.22 -17.55 9.01
CA VAL A 340 0.21 -18.12 7.73
C VAL A 340 1.73 -18.25 7.64
N ASP A 341 2.51 -17.44 8.36
CA ASP A 341 3.97 -17.44 8.36
C ASP A 341 4.60 -18.80 8.66
N VAL A 342 3.95 -19.63 9.48
CA VAL A 342 4.40 -21.00 9.76
C VAL A 342 4.33 -21.86 8.49
N ALA A 343 3.24 -21.72 7.73
CA ALA A 343 3.04 -22.46 6.48
C ALA A 343 4.01 -21.97 5.38
N MET A 344 4.33 -20.69 5.35
CA MET A 344 5.20 -20.08 4.33
C MET A 344 6.65 -20.53 4.37
N ARG A 345 7.04 -21.34 5.36
CA ARG A 345 8.40 -21.92 5.48
C ARG A 345 8.65 -23.11 4.57
N SER A 346 7.61 -23.72 4.00
CA SER A 346 7.75 -24.97 3.24
C SER A 346 6.62 -25.14 2.24
N ASP A 347 6.96 -25.51 1.01
CA ASP A 347 5.99 -25.83 -0.05
C ASP A 347 5.00 -26.94 0.35
N ARG A 348 5.41 -27.89 1.22
CA ARG A 348 4.50 -28.92 1.75
C ARG A 348 3.42 -28.31 2.64
N LEU A 349 3.79 -27.40 3.53
CA LEU A 349 2.84 -26.72 4.42
C LEU A 349 1.93 -25.76 3.65
N ILE A 350 2.47 -25.04 2.65
CA ILE A 350 1.66 -24.19 1.77
C ILE A 350 0.63 -25.06 1.03
N ASN A 351 1.02 -26.20 0.45
CA ASN A 351 0.10 -27.11 -0.22
C ASN A 351 -0.99 -27.65 0.72
N ALA A 352 -0.64 -27.99 1.96
CA ALA A 352 -1.61 -28.45 2.96
C ALA A 352 -2.62 -27.36 3.30
N LEU A 353 -2.16 -26.14 3.56
CA LEU A 353 -3.02 -24.99 3.80
C LEU A 353 -3.92 -24.70 2.59
N PHE A 354 -3.35 -24.73 1.39
CA PHE A 354 -4.09 -24.54 0.15
C PHE A 354 -5.18 -25.59 -0.06
N ALA A 355 -4.92 -26.86 0.27
CA ALA A 355 -5.91 -27.92 0.19
C ALA A 355 -7.05 -27.76 1.21
N ALA A 356 -6.74 -27.23 2.39
CA ALA A 356 -7.70 -27.07 3.49
C ALA A 356 -8.68 -25.90 3.30
N LEU A 357 -8.32 -24.86 2.54
CA LEU A 357 -9.17 -23.67 2.38
C LEU A 357 -9.99 -23.74 1.09
N SER A 358 -11.27 -23.36 1.13
CA SER A 358 -12.08 -23.13 -0.09
C SER A 358 -11.66 -21.84 -0.82
N PRO A 359 -12.08 -21.62 -2.08
CA PRO A 359 -11.85 -20.34 -2.76
C PRO A 359 -12.38 -19.14 -1.97
N GLU A 360 -13.59 -19.23 -1.40
CA GLU A 360 -14.21 -18.17 -0.60
C GLU A 360 -13.45 -17.92 0.70
N GLN A 361 -12.92 -18.96 1.33
CA GLN A 361 -12.07 -18.82 2.50
C GLN A 361 -10.73 -18.15 2.15
N MET A 362 -10.14 -18.44 0.98
CA MET A 362 -8.97 -17.75 0.49
C MET A 362 -9.26 -16.27 0.21
N LYS A 363 -10.39 -15.98 -0.45
CA LYS A 363 -10.85 -14.59 -0.64
C LYS A 363 -10.96 -13.85 0.71
N SER A 364 -11.52 -14.51 1.73
CA SER A 364 -11.62 -13.94 3.09
C SER A 364 -10.24 -13.64 3.70
N VAL A 365 -9.29 -14.58 3.61
CA VAL A 365 -7.91 -14.40 4.09
C VAL A 365 -7.24 -13.20 3.41
N MET A 366 -7.36 -13.09 2.09
CA MET A 366 -6.79 -11.96 1.32
C MET A 366 -7.41 -10.61 1.71
N ARG A 367 -8.67 -10.62 2.15
CA ARG A 367 -9.41 -9.46 2.65
C ARG A 367 -9.20 -9.18 4.15
N ALA A 368 -8.21 -9.78 4.78
CA ALA A 368 -7.99 -9.67 6.22
C ALA A 368 -9.23 -10.09 7.06
N GLN A 369 -10.03 -11.03 6.57
CA GLN A 369 -11.17 -11.61 7.25
C GLN A 369 -10.83 -13.02 7.73
N ILE A 370 -11.19 -13.34 8.97
CA ILE A 370 -11.00 -14.70 9.49
C ILE A 370 -12.12 -15.58 8.93
N PRO A 371 -11.78 -16.65 8.15
CA PRO A 371 -12.81 -17.53 7.59
C PRO A 371 -13.64 -18.20 8.66
N SER A 372 -14.97 -18.28 8.48
CA SER A 372 -15.82 -19.23 9.20
C SER A 372 -15.53 -20.63 8.63
N PRO A 373 -15.21 -21.68 9.36
CA PRO A 373 -15.35 -22.00 10.78
C PRO A 373 -14.10 -21.78 11.64
N LEU A 374 -13.07 -21.08 11.18
CA LEU A 374 -11.86 -20.84 11.95
C LEU A 374 -12.05 -19.76 13.04
N ARG A 375 -13.23 -19.16 13.14
CA ARG A 375 -13.58 -18.23 14.22
C ARG A 375 -13.69 -19.00 15.53
N SER A 376 -12.68 -18.97 16.38
CA SER A 376 -12.80 -19.44 17.77
C SER A 376 -13.70 -18.52 18.59
N ARG A 377 -14.29 -19.03 19.69
CA ARG A 377 -15.17 -18.23 20.58
C ARG A 377 -14.50 -16.96 21.13
N HIS A 378 -13.18 -16.94 21.28
CA HIS A 378 -12.42 -15.75 21.69
C HIS A 378 -12.41 -14.59 20.68
N TRP A 379 -12.80 -14.82 19.42
CA TRP A 379 -12.86 -13.79 18.38
C TRP A 379 -14.27 -13.18 18.24
N ALA A 380 -15.29 -13.81 18.89
CA ALA A 380 -16.67 -13.36 18.80
C ALA A 380 -16.98 -12.19 19.76
N ASP A 381 -16.21 -12.03 20.85
CA ASP A 381 -16.49 -11.00 21.87
C ASP A 381 -16.08 -9.58 21.42
N GLY A 382 -15.19 -9.45 20.45
CA GLY A 382 -14.88 -8.14 19.85
C GLY A 382 -15.96 -7.58 18.90
N ASP A 383 -16.92 -8.42 18.50
CA ASP A 383 -17.98 -8.05 17.54
C ASP A 383 -19.31 -7.67 18.24
N ARG A 384 -19.38 -7.81 19.57
CA ARG A 384 -20.61 -7.55 20.35
C ARG A 384 -20.64 -6.21 21.08
N SER A 385 -19.54 -5.46 21.12
CA SER A 385 -19.49 -4.16 21.83
C SER A 385 -20.07 -2.98 21.04
N ASP A 386 -20.52 -3.19 19.80
CA ASP A 386 -21.03 -2.11 18.95
C ASP A 386 -22.57 -2.17 18.74
N LYS A 387 -23.32 -2.82 19.68
CA LYS A 387 -24.79 -2.84 19.64
C LYS A 387 -25.39 -2.47 21.00
N GLU A 388 -25.04 -1.31 21.57
CA GLU A 388 -25.82 -0.59 22.57
C GLU A 388 -25.67 0.92 22.35
#